data_87440732f3d051b6bdcdeb22a024becf
#
_entry.id   87440732f3d051b6bdcdeb22a024becf
#
_cell.length_a   1.000
_cell.length_b   1.000
_cell.length_c   1.000
_cell.angle_alpha   90.00
_cell.angle_beta   90.00
_cell.angle_gamma   90.00
#
_symmetry.space_group_name_H-M   'P 1'
#
loop_
_entity.id
_entity.type
_entity.pdbx_description
1 polymer ?
#
loop_
_entity_poly.entity_id
_entity_poly.type
_entity_poly.pdbx_seq_one_letter_code
_entity_poly.pdbx_strand_id
1 'polypeptide(L)'
;MKKSILLLPVFLSACATSPSVHWVADSSVDEFTDESRCKVTVGSVYTGNSVYSEVGKLYPFVEQVDGELRVGVMSGGKYQVPVGTVQLRVDSNKAWTITNAETPVDKSLDFTSMSSYYENLPEDQQQIVKSAIETSKQATNQMFQPYTATTGDKARAILNEMLRGKTIIYRSEGVTNSGTTGKYELDESLSAALKSCGIRV
;
A
#
# COMPACT_ATOMS: atom_id res chain seq x y z
N MET A 1 -59.99 0.52 45.70
CA MET A 1 -59.27 -0.37 44.79
C MET A 1 -58.23 0.45 44.03
N LYS A 2 -56.94 0.35 44.43
CA LYS A 2 -55.82 1.07 43.77
C LYS A 2 -55.22 0.16 42.70
N LYS A 3 -55.29 0.55 41.42
CA LYS A 3 -54.66 -0.15 40.32
C LYS A 3 -53.20 0.34 40.21
N SER A 4 -52.23 -0.50 40.56
CA SER A 4 -50.79 -0.27 40.31
C SER A 4 -50.50 -0.64 38.87
N ILE A 5 -50.03 0.38 38.12
CA ILE A 5 -49.54 0.18 36.75
C ILE A 5 -48.04 -0.10 36.86
N LEU A 6 -47.64 -1.31 36.50
CA LEU A 6 -46.25 -1.75 36.44
C LEU A 6 -45.67 -1.29 35.11
N LEU A 7 -44.80 -0.25 35.11
CA LEU A 7 -44.01 0.16 33.96
C LEU A 7 -42.80 -0.75 33.82
N LEU A 8 -42.82 -1.54 32.75
CA LEU A 8 -41.67 -2.38 32.36
C LEU A 8 -40.66 -1.51 31.56
N PRO A 9 -39.41 -1.41 31.97
CA PRO A 9 -38.41 -0.70 31.17
C PRO A 9 -37.97 -1.55 29.98
N VAL A 10 -38.23 -1.05 28.76
CA VAL A 10 -37.74 -1.64 27.51
C VAL A 10 -36.29 -1.20 27.36
N PHE A 11 -35.32 -2.11 27.59
CA PHE A 11 -33.92 -1.90 27.25
C PHE A 11 -33.76 -2.01 25.72
N LEU A 12 -33.65 -0.87 25.04
CA LEU A 12 -33.16 -0.84 23.67
C LEU A 12 -31.65 -1.08 23.70
N SER A 13 -31.26 -2.32 23.43
CA SER A 13 -29.84 -2.63 23.12
C SER A 13 -29.53 -2.04 21.76
N ALA A 14 -28.96 -0.82 21.75
CA ALA A 14 -28.33 -0.27 20.57
C ALA A 14 -27.05 -1.09 20.29
N CYS A 15 -27.12 -2.01 19.32
CA CYS A 15 -25.93 -2.59 18.73
C CYS A 15 -25.18 -1.45 18.03
N ALA A 16 -24.18 -0.88 18.69
CA ALA A 16 -23.21 -0.03 18.04
C ALA A 16 -22.37 -0.95 17.12
N THR A 17 -22.73 -1.03 15.86
CA THR A 17 -21.88 -1.63 14.82
C THR A 17 -20.67 -0.72 14.67
N SER A 18 -19.53 -1.14 15.20
CA SER A 18 -18.25 -0.52 14.85
C SER A 18 -18.13 -0.53 13.32
N PRO A 19 -17.69 0.59 12.69
CA PRO A 19 -17.47 0.59 11.25
C PRO A 19 -16.49 -0.53 10.92
N SER A 20 -16.93 -1.53 10.18
CA SER A 20 -16.10 -2.64 9.75
C SER A 20 -15.13 -2.09 8.70
N VAL A 21 -13.86 -2.37 8.89
CA VAL A 21 -12.81 -2.05 7.90
C VAL A 21 -12.92 -3.08 6.77
N HIS A 22 -13.13 -2.59 5.53
CA HIS A 22 -13.31 -3.45 4.36
C HIS A 22 -12.20 -3.23 3.35
N TRP A 23 -11.88 -4.26 2.57
CA TRP A 23 -11.08 -4.15 1.38
C TRP A 23 -11.91 -3.53 0.25
N VAL A 24 -11.36 -2.52 -0.39
CA VAL A 24 -12.03 -1.77 -1.46
C VAL A 24 -11.12 -1.65 -2.65
N ALA A 25 -11.71 -1.78 -3.83
CA ALA A 25 -11.05 -1.52 -5.09
C ALA A 25 -11.21 -0.04 -5.47
N ASP A 26 -10.11 0.56 -5.91
CA ASP A 26 -10.04 1.89 -6.51
C ASP A 26 -9.40 1.77 -7.89
N SER A 27 -10.17 2.10 -8.93
CA SER A 27 -9.73 2.04 -10.32
C SER A 27 -9.57 3.45 -10.87
N SER A 28 -8.44 3.70 -11.48
CA SER A 28 -8.15 4.95 -12.16
C SER A 28 -7.46 4.71 -13.50
N VAL A 29 -7.68 5.61 -14.44
CA VAL A 29 -6.92 5.71 -15.68
C VAL A 29 -6.29 7.08 -15.70
N ASP A 30 -5.01 7.15 -15.95
CA ASP A 30 -4.31 8.42 -16.14
C ASP A 30 -4.66 8.97 -17.53
N GLU A 31 -5.32 10.13 -17.57
CA GLU A 31 -5.81 10.74 -18.81
C GLU A 31 -4.69 11.23 -19.75
N PHE A 32 -3.44 11.28 -19.27
CA PHE A 32 -2.31 11.73 -20.09
C PHE A 32 -1.49 10.57 -20.65
N THR A 33 -1.44 9.45 -19.93
CA THR A 33 -0.59 8.30 -20.31
C THR A 33 -1.37 7.06 -20.69
N ASP A 34 -2.71 7.09 -20.55
CA ASP A 34 -3.61 5.94 -20.68
C ASP A 34 -3.27 4.77 -19.75
N GLU A 35 -2.39 4.98 -18.75
CA GLU A 35 -2.01 3.97 -17.78
C GLU A 35 -3.21 3.59 -16.91
N SER A 36 -3.56 2.33 -16.92
CA SER A 36 -4.66 1.81 -16.09
C SER A 36 -4.13 1.23 -14.78
N ARG A 37 -4.71 1.68 -13.67
CA ARG A 37 -4.42 1.18 -12.33
C ARG A 37 -5.68 0.69 -11.66
N CYS A 38 -5.58 -0.45 -11.00
CA CYS A 38 -6.61 -0.87 -10.06
C CYS A 38 -5.94 -1.33 -8.77
N LYS A 39 -6.27 -0.65 -7.69
CA LYS A 39 -5.70 -0.86 -6.37
C LYS A 39 -6.75 -1.36 -5.41
N VAL A 40 -6.43 -2.43 -4.70
CA VAL A 40 -7.22 -3.00 -3.61
C VAL A 40 -6.52 -2.72 -2.30
N THR A 41 -7.17 -2.04 -1.39
CA THR A 41 -6.59 -1.67 -0.09
C THR A 41 -7.65 -1.58 0.98
N VAL A 42 -7.22 -1.38 2.22
CA VAL A 42 -8.07 -1.20 3.40
C VAL A 42 -8.05 0.27 3.77
N GLY A 43 -9.22 0.90 3.86
CA GLY A 43 -9.36 2.28 4.30
C GLY A 43 -10.10 2.38 5.62
N SER A 44 -9.87 3.47 6.35
CA SER A 44 -10.54 3.71 7.64
C SER A 44 -11.87 4.45 7.51
N VAL A 45 -12.09 5.19 6.43
CA VAL A 45 -13.33 5.92 6.17
C VAL A 45 -13.65 5.89 4.69
N TYR A 46 -14.90 5.62 4.36
CA TYR A 46 -15.40 5.57 3.00
C TYR A 46 -16.44 6.68 2.79
N THR A 47 -16.18 7.55 1.82
CA THR A 47 -17.16 8.55 1.36
C THR A 47 -17.41 8.32 -0.13
N GLY A 48 -18.59 7.80 -0.44
CA GLY A 48 -18.93 7.40 -1.81
C GLY A 48 -18.07 6.21 -2.29
N ASN A 49 -17.46 6.33 -3.46
CA ASN A 49 -16.60 5.29 -4.05
C ASN A 49 -15.10 5.46 -3.71
N SER A 50 -14.74 6.42 -2.88
CA SER A 50 -13.34 6.71 -2.55
C SER A 50 -12.93 6.11 -1.22
N VAL A 51 -11.78 5.44 -1.19
CA VAL A 51 -11.14 4.98 0.03
C VAL A 51 -10.44 6.16 0.69
N TYR A 52 -10.85 6.49 1.91
CA TYR A 52 -10.22 7.54 2.69
C TYR A 52 -9.20 6.94 3.65
N SER A 53 -7.92 7.22 3.41
CA SER A 53 -6.83 6.77 4.26
C SER A 53 -6.29 7.91 5.13
N GLU A 54 -5.93 7.58 6.38
CA GLU A 54 -5.41 8.57 7.33
C GLU A 54 -3.94 8.89 7.06
N VAL A 55 -3.58 10.17 7.22
CA VAL A 55 -2.18 10.62 7.13
C VAL A 55 -1.34 9.95 8.22
N GLY A 56 -0.16 9.47 7.84
CA GLY A 56 0.78 8.84 8.78
C GLY A 56 0.48 7.38 9.12
N LYS A 57 -0.64 6.84 8.63
CA LYS A 57 -0.92 5.39 8.71
C LYS A 57 -0.46 4.68 7.44
N LEU A 58 -0.08 3.43 7.61
CA LEU A 58 0.27 2.55 6.51
C LEU A 58 -0.83 1.52 6.28
N TYR A 59 -0.98 1.08 5.03
CA TYR A 59 -2.05 0.16 4.62
C TYR A 59 -1.49 -0.92 3.70
N PRO A 60 -1.86 -2.19 3.88
CA PRO A 60 -1.55 -3.22 2.90
C PRO A 60 -2.34 -2.96 1.61
N PHE A 61 -1.75 -3.28 0.49
CA PHE A 61 -2.41 -3.15 -0.80
C PHE A 61 -2.02 -4.26 -1.77
N VAL A 62 -2.92 -4.51 -2.71
CA VAL A 62 -2.70 -5.28 -3.93
C VAL A 62 -3.06 -4.38 -5.09
N GLU A 63 -2.20 -4.27 -6.08
CA GLU A 63 -2.41 -3.38 -7.21
C GLU A 63 -2.07 -4.09 -8.52
N GLN A 64 -2.76 -3.74 -9.57
CA GLN A 64 -2.40 -4.08 -10.93
C GLN A 64 -2.16 -2.79 -11.71
N VAL A 65 -0.96 -2.67 -12.30
CA VAL A 65 -0.55 -1.55 -13.15
C VAL A 65 -0.11 -2.15 -14.47
N ASP A 66 -0.81 -1.83 -15.56
CA ASP A 66 -0.55 -2.35 -16.90
C ASP A 66 -0.36 -3.89 -16.95
N GLY A 67 -1.14 -4.61 -16.16
CA GLY A 67 -1.08 -6.07 -16.05
C GLY A 67 -0.04 -6.61 -15.08
N GLU A 68 0.86 -5.79 -14.54
CA GLU A 68 1.82 -6.20 -13.52
C GLU A 68 1.17 -6.20 -12.14
N LEU A 69 1.23 -7.35 -11.46
CA LEU A 69 0.74 -7.50 -10.08
C LEU A 69 1.77 -6.98 -9.08
N ARG A 70 1.32 -6.17 -8.15
CA ARG A 70 2.08 -5.64 -7.02
C ARG A 70 1.40 -5.95 -5.71
N VAL A 71 2.15 -6.36 -4.71
CA VAL A 71 1.68 -6.57 -3.34
C VAL A 71 2.63 -5.90 -2.37
N GLY A 72 2.09 -5.13 -1.43
CA GLY A 72 2.95 -4.39 -0.50
C GLY A 72 2.18 -3.60 0.55
N VAL A 73 2.84 -2.55 1.04
CA VAL A 73 2.32 -1.60 2.02
C VAL A 73 2.54 -0.19 1.52
N MET A 74 1.55 0.66 1.64
CA MET A 74 1.57 2.05 1.19
C MET A 74 1.26 3.03 2.32
N SER A 75 1.76 4.25 2.17
CA SER A 75 1.40 5.39 3.01
C SER A 75 0.00 5.89 2.67
N GLY A 76 -0.80 6.14 3.68
CA GLY A 76 -2.11 6.74 3.55
C GLY A 76 -2.13 8.25 3.58
N GLY A 77 -3.29 8.81 3.26
CA GLY A 77 -3.57 10.24 3.33
C GLY A 77 -3.04 11.05 2.14
N LYS A 78 -3.34 12.34 2.17
CA LYS A 78 -2.91 13.31 1.15
C LYS A 78 -1.39 13.55 1.18
N TYR A 79 -0.82 13.56 2.39
CA TYR A 79 0.61 13.75 2.60
C TYR A 79 1.24 12.39 2.85
N GLN A 80 1.84 11.85 1.82
CA GLN A 80 2.45 10.54 1.84
C GLN A 80 3.87 10.61 2.40
N VAL A 81 4.25 9.57 3.14
CA VAL A 81 5.60 9.42 3.71
C VAL A 81 6.28 8.18 3.14
N PRO A 82 7.61 8.16 3.06
CA PRO A 82 8.35 6.95 2.68
C PRO A 82 8.03 5.78 3.62
N VAL A 83 7.84 4.59 3.05
CA VAL A 83 7.44 3.40 3.83
C VAL A 83 8.64 2.64 4.38
N GLY A 84 9.75 2.59 3.65
CA GLY A 84 10.92 1.80 4.03
C GLY A 84 10.74 0.30 3.77
N THR A 85 11.66 -0.51 4.29
CA THR A 85 11.57 -1.98 4.21
C THR A 85 10.39 -2.48 5.03
N VAL A 86 9.65 -3.45 4.49
CA VAL A 86 8.45 -4.03 5.11
C VAL A 86 8.63 -5.52 5.37
N GLN A 87 8.24 -5.95 6.56
CA GLN A 87 7.95 -7.35 6.86
C GLN A 87 6.43 -7.55 6.84
N LEU A 88 5.96 -8.50 6.05
CA LEU A 88 4.54 -8.81 5.89
C LEU A 88 4.33 -10.30 6.20
N ARG A 89 3.29 -10.63 6.95
CA ARG A 89 2.97 -12.00 7.31
C ARG A 89 1.47 -12.24 7.28
N VAL A 90 1.08 -13.35 6.69
CA VAL A 90 -0.29 -13.84 6.73
C VAL A 90 -0.39 -14.94 7.79
N ASP A 91 -1.29 -14.77 8.73
CA ASP A 91 -1.52 -15.70 9.86
C ASP A 91 -0.22 -16.08 10.58
N SER A 92 0.06 -17.37 10.70
CA SER A 92 1.28 -17.95 11.28
C SER A 92 2.36 -18.31 10.27
N ASN A 93 2.18 -17.96 8.99
CA ASN A 93 3.15 -18.26 7.94
C ASN A 93 4.49 -17.55 8.19
N LYS A 94 5.53 -17.95 7.46
CA LYS A 94 6.80 -17.25 7.47
C LYS A 94 6.62 -15.82 6.96
N ALA A 95 7.23 -14.84 7.64
CA ALA A 95 7.17 -13.46 7.19
C ALA A 95 7.95 -13.26 5.88
N TRP A 96 7.36 -12.50 4.98
CA TRP A 96 7.98 -11.98 3.77
C TRP A 96 8.68 -10.66 4.09
N THR A 97 9.89 -10.48 3.60
CA THR A 97 10.57 -9.18 3.64
C THR A 97 10.50 -8.56 2.26
N ILE A 98 9.97 -7.36 2.16
CA ILE A 98 9.88 -6.57 0.92
C ILE A 98 10.75 -5.35 1.11
N THR A 99 11.74 -5.17 0.24
CA THR A 99 12.74 -4.10 0.35
C THR A 99 12.44 -2.95 -0.61
N ASN A 100 13.00 -1.77 -0.33
CA ASN A 100 12.92 -0.64 -1.26
C ASN A 100 13.58 -0.97 -2.60
N ALA A 101 14.63 -1.80 -2.60
CA ALA A 101 15.38 -2.15 -3.81
C ALA A 101 14.54 -2.95 -4.83
N GLU A 102 13.55 -3.72 -4.37
CA GLU A 102 12.64 -4.47 -5.25
C GLU A 102 11.36 -3.70 -5.61
N THR A 103 11.15 -2.53 -4.98
CA THR A 103 9.94 -1.73 -5.19
C THR A 103 9.97 -1.04 -6.55
N PRO A 104 8.95 -1.21 -7.39
CA PRO A 104 8.81 -0.46 -8.64
C PRO A 104 8.77 1.05 -8.39
N VAL A 105 9.41 1.81 -9.24
CA VAL A 105 9.47 3.28 -9.16
C VAL A 105 8.52 3.87 -10.20
N ASP A 106 7.35 4.34 -9.76
CA ASP A 106 6.36 4.97 -10.65
C ASP A 106 6.68 6.45 -10.91
N LYS A 107 7.20 7.13 -9.89
CA LYS A 107 7.56 8.55 -10.00
C LYS A 107 9.03 8.72 -9.65
N SER A 108 9.81 9.12 -10.63
CA SER A 108 11.21 9.48 -10.40
C SER A 108 11.32 10.96 -10.06
N LEU A 109 12.22 11.27 -9.12
CA LEU A 109 12.63 12.65 -8.89
C LEU A 109 13.35 13.18 -10.12
N ASP A 110 13.12 14.44 -10.45
CA ASP A 110 13.82 15.09 -11.57
C ASP A 110 15.23 15.51 -11.13
N PHE A 111 16.21 14.89 -11.76
CA PHE A 111 17.63 15.19 -11.57
C PHE A 111 18.26 15.86 -12.80
N THR A 112 17.44 16.37 -13.72
CA THR A 112 17.89 16.93 -15.00
C THR A 112 18.88 18.09 -14.81
N SER A 113 18.71 18.86 -13.72
CA SER A 113 19.63 19.95 -13.38
C SER A 113 21.05 19.48 -13.04
N MET A 114 21.25 18.19 -12.74
CA MET A 114 22.58 17.63 -12.44
C MET A 114 23.37 17.28 -13.71
N SER A 115 22.73 17.19 -14.87
CA SER A 115 23.39 16.81 -16.12
C SER A 115 24.49 17.79 -16.53
N SER A 116 24.26 19.08 -16.34
CA SER A 116 25.23 20.13 -16.68
C SER A 116 26.54 20.08 -15.89
N TYR A 117 26.58 19.38 -14.76
CA TYR A 117 27.80 19.31 -13.95
C TYR A 117 28.88 18.39 -14.52
N TYR A 118 28.49 17.34 -15.26
CA TYR A 118 29.48 16.39 -15.81
C TYR A 118 29.80 16.64 -17.30
N GLU A 119 28.99 17.42 -18.01
CA GLU A 119 29.24 17.71 -19.45
C GLU A 119 30.58 18.40 -19.72
N ASN A 120 31.11 19.12 -18.74
CA ASN A 120 32.40 19.82 -18.85
C ASN A 120 33.59 19.01 -18.32
N LEU A 121 33.40 17.75 -17.91
CA LEU A 121 34.49 16.87 -17.44
C LEU A 121 35.19 16.16 -18.63
N PRO A 122 36.43 15.68 -18.45
CA PRO A 122 37.05 14.76 -19.40
C PRO A 122 36.21 13.51 -19.64
N GLU A 123 36.24 12.96 -20.82
CA GLU A 123 35.34 11.91 -21.29
C GLU A 123 35.39 10.64 -20.42
N ASP A 124 36.58 10.27 -19.92
CA ASP A 124 36.79 9.16 -19.00
C ASP A 124 36.12 9.40 -17.63
N GLN A 125 36.09 10.64 -17.16
CA GLN A 125 35.46 11.03 -15.91
C GLN A 125 33.92 11.19 -16.04
N GLN A 126 33.45 11.65 -17.21
CA GLN A 126 32.01 11.79 -17.46
C GLN A 126 31.25 10.46 -17.23
N GLN A 127 31.81 9.35 -17.70
CA GLN A 127 31.19 8.05 -17.61
C GLN A 127 31.09 7.55 -16.15
N ILE A 128 32.14 7.78 -15.36
CA ILE A 128 32.16 7.43 -13.95
C ILE A 128 31.13 8.26 -13.16
N VAL A 129 31.14 9.58 -13.37
CA VAL A 129 30.22 10.49 -12.68
C VAL A 129 28.76 10.21 -13.08
N LYS A 130 28.49 9.98 -14.36
CA LYS A 130 27.15 9.62 -14.86
C LYS A 130 26.63 8.35 -14.21
N SER A 131 27.45 7.29 -14.14
CA SER A 131 27.03 6.03 -13.51
C SER A 131 26.77 6.18 -12.00
N ALA A 132 27.57 7.00 -11.30
CA ALA A 132 27.38 7.30 -9.90
C ALA A 132 26.08 8.10 -9.64
N ILE A 133 25.77 9.08 -10.50
CA ILE A 133 24.55 9.86 -10.45
C ILE A 133 23.33 8.96 -10.69
N GLU A 134 23.36 8.12 -11.72
CA GLU A 134 22.23 7.20 -12.01
C GLU A 134 22.00 6.20 -10.87
N THR A 135 23.07 5.66 -10.28
CA THR A 135 22.95 4.77 -9.10
C THR A 135 22.36 5.50 -7.90
N SER A 136 22.83 6.73 -7.64
CA SER A 136 22.30 7.56 -6.54
C SER A 136 20.85 7.96 -6.77
N LYS A 137 20.47 8.29 -8.00
CA LYS A 137 19.12 8.61 -8.43
C LYS A 137 18.19 7.41 -8.21
N GLN A 138 18.57 6.22 -8.62
CA GLN A 138 17.81 5.02 -8.41
C GLN A 138 17.59 4.74 -6.92
N ALA A 139 18.66 4.76 -6.12
CA ALA A 139 18.58 4.54 -4.68
C ALA A 139 17.70 5.59 -3.99
N THR A 140 17.83 6.87 -4.38
CA THR A 140 17.01 7.96 -3.84
C THR A 140 15.55 7.78 -4.20
N ASN A 141 15.25 7.50 -5.46
CA ASN A 141 13.89 7.26 -5.90
C ASN A 141 13.23 6.11 -5.14
N GLN A 142 13.93 4.99 -4.96
CA GLN A 142 13.43 3.85 -4.19
C GLN A 142 13.22 4.19 -2.71
N MET A 143 14.12 4.98 -2.10
CA MET A 143 14.02 5.37 -0.70
C MET A 143 12.80 6.25 -0.40
N PHE A 144 12.43 7.12 -1.34
CA PHE A 144 11.35 8.10 -1.16
C PHE A 144 10.01 7.66 -1.71
N GLN A 145 9.85 6.41 -2.18
CA GLN A 145 8.55 5.92 -2.61
C GLN A 145 7.55 5.89 -1.43
N PRO A 146 6.31 6.34 -1.66
CA PRO A 146 5.26 6.32 -0.64
C PRO A 146 4.66 4.92 -0.43
N TYR A 147 5.29 3.91 -0.98
CA TYR A 147 4.93 2.51 -0.83
C TYR A 147 6.17 1.63 -0.95
N THR A 148 6.05 0.42 -0.45
CA THR A 148 7.03 -0.66 -0.66
C THR A 148 6.26 -1.88 -1.13
N ALA A 149 6.62 -2.37 -2.30
CA ALA A 149 5.92 -3.46 -2.96
C ALA A 149 6.88 -4.41 -3.67
N THR A 150 6.43 -5.64 -3.86
CA THR A 150 7.08 -6.64 -4.68
C THR A 150 6.21 -7.02 -5.87
N THR A 151 6.81 -7.60 -6.90
CA THR A 151 6.15 -8.03 -8.14
C THR A 151 6.43 -9.50 -8.43
N GLY A 152 5.96 -9.97 -9.59
CA GLY A 152 6.25 -11.31 -10.09
C GLY A 152 5.77 -12.44 -9.19
N ASP A 153 6.58 -13.51 -9.09
CA ASP A 153 6.21 -14.72 -8.35
C ASP A 153 6.06 -14.48 -6.85
N LYS A 154 6.85 -13.58 -6.28
CA LYS A 154 6.76 -13.23 -4.86
C LYS A 154 5.43 -12.54 -4.55
N ALA A 155 4.99 -11.60 -5.39
CA ALA A 155 3.70 -10.95 -5.25
C ALA A 155 2.55 -11.96 -5.35
N ARG A 156 2.61 -12.89 -6.32
CA ARG A 156 1.63 -13.97 -6.47
C ARG A 156 1.60 -14.89 -5.26
N ALA A 157 2.76 -15.29 -4.73
CA ALA A 157 2.82 -16.13 -3.54
C ALA A 157 2.18 -15.46 -2.32
N ILE A 158 2.48 -14.18 -2.07
CA ILE A 158 1.89 -13.40 -0.99
C ILE A 158 0.37 -13.29 -1.17
N LEU A 159 -0.10 -12.95 -2.38
CA LEU A 159 -1.52 -12.84 -2.67
C LEU A 159 -2.26 -14.17 -2.47
N ASN A 160 -1.64 -15.29 -2.87
CA ASN A 160 -2.19 -16.63 -2.61
C ASN A 160 -2.32 -16.95 -1.11
N GLU A 161 -1.36 -16.50 -0.28
CA GLU A 161 -1.48 -16.62 1.17
C GLU A 161 -2.61 -15.73 1.69
N MET A 162 -2.73 -14.48 1.21
CA MET A 162 -3.80 -13.57 1.62
C MET A 162 -5.19 -14.13 1.32
N LEU A 163 -5.38 -14.77 0.17
CA LEU A 163 -6.67 -15.36 -0.22
C LEU A 163 -7.08 -16.58 0.61
N ARG A 164 -6.14 -17.26 1.24
CA ARG A 164 -6.36 -18.45 2.08
C ARG A 164 -6.30 -18.14 3.57
N GLY A 165 -5.72 -16.99 3.92
CA GLY A 165 -5.50 -16.57 5.29
C GLY A 165 -6.69 -15.82 5.88
N LYS A 166 -6.59 -15.51 7.16
CA LYS A 166 -7.58 -14.76 7.94
C LYS A 166 -7.08 -13.39 8.37
N THR A 167 -5.77 -13.23 8.48
CA THR A 167 -5.18 -12.01 9.02
C THR A 167 -3.88 -11.70 8.29
N ILE A 168 -3.70 -10.44 7.93
CA ILE A 168 -2.43 -9.90 7.47
C ILE A 168 -1.87 -8.95 8.52
N ILE A 169 -0.61 -9.14 8.88
CA ILE A 169 0.16 -8.21 9.70
C ILE A 169 1.37 -7.73 8.92
N TYR A 170 1.68 -6.45 9.10
CA TYR A 170 2.91 -5.88 8.55
C TYR A 170 3.64 -5.06 9.62
N ARG A 171 4.94 -4.91 9.41
CA ARG A 171 5.82 -4.00 10.13
C ARG A 171 6.71 -3.30 9.12
N SER A 172 6.70 -1.96 9.09
CA SER A 172 7.68 -1.18 8.33
C SER A 172 8.89 -0.89 9.24
N GLU A 173 10.09 -0.90 8.68
CA GLU A 173 11.29 -0.52 9.42
C GLU A 173 11.52 0.98 9.42
N GLY A 174 10.74 1.74 8.61
CA GLY A 174 10.83 3.20 8.52
C GLY A 174 12.23 3.71 8.17
N VAL A 175 12.32 4.87 7.56
CA VAL A 175 13.62 5.48 7.22
C VAL A 175 14.36 5.97 8.48
N THR A 176 13.63 6.17 9.59
CA THR A 176 14.16 6.71 10.87
C THR A 176 14.02 5.76 12.05
N ASN A 177 13.95 4.45 11.83
CA ASN A 177 13.70 3.42 12.87
C ASN A 177 12.36 3.57 13.63
N SER A 178 11.47 4.43 13.22
CA SER A 178 10.12 4.55 13.76
C SER A 178 9.16 3.61 13.00
N GLY A 179 9.33 2.31 13.20
CA GLY A 179 8.53 1.30 12.50
C GLY A 179 7.04 1.38 12.86
N THR A 180 6.18 1.31 11.86
CA THR A 180 4.73 1.21 12.04
C THR A 180 4.29 -0.23 11.85
N THR A 181 3.47 -0.73 12.76
CA THR A 181 2.86 -2.06 12.66
C THR A 181 1.36 -1.90 12.44
N GLY A 182 0.80 -2.70 11.53
CA GLY A 182 -0.64 -2.79 11.30
C GLY A 182 -1.10 -4.24 11.22
N LYS A 183 -2.40 -4.44 11.50
CA LYS A 183 -3.06 -5.73 11.43
C LYS A 183 -4.45 -5.53 10.82
N TYR A 184 -4.79 -6.35 9.83
CA TYR A 184 -6.07 -6.31 9.13
C TYR A 184 -6.61 -7.72 8.92
N GLU A 185 -7.94 -7.81 8.88
CA GLU A 185 -8.63 -9.06 8.55
C GLU A 185 -8.64 -9.27 7.03
N LEU A 186 -8.50 -10.53 6.63
CA LEU A 186 -8.64 -11.01 5.27
C LEU A 186 -9.99 -11.70 5.17
N ASP A 187 -10.99 -10.96 4.73
CA ASP A 187 -12.36 -11.43 4.62
C ASP A 187 -12.85 -11.48 3.16
N GLU A 188 -14.13 -11.74 2.96
CA GLU A 188 -14.74 -11.83 1.64
C GLU A 188 -14.64 -10.53 0.83
N SER A 189 -14.52 -9.36 1.49
CA SER A 189 -14.36 -8.08 0.80
C SER A 189 -13.06 -8.01 0.00
N LEU A 190 -11.97 -8.68 0.45
CA LEU A 190 -10.74 -8.78 -0.32
C LEU A 190 -10.98 -9.48 -1.66
N SER A 191 -11.62 -10.65 -1.63
CA SER A 191 -11.90 -11.41 -2.85
C SER A 191 -12.82 -10.65 -3.80
N ALA A 192 -13.83 -9.96 -3.26
CA ALA A 192 -14.75 -9.13 -4.04
C ALA A 192 -14.03 -7.95 -4.71
N ALA A 193 -13.16 -7.25 -3.96
CA ALA A 193 -12.39 -6.13 -4.46
C ALA A 193 -11.36 -6.56 -5.53
N LEU A 194 -10.65 -7.67 -5.34
CA LEU A 194 -9.74 -8.24 -6.34
C LEU A 194 -10.46 -8.59 -7.63
N LYS A 195 -11.66 -9.20 -7.52
CA LYS A 195 -12.49 -9.52 -8.67
C LYS A 195 -12.92 -8.28 -9.45
N SER A 196 -13.25 -7.18 -8.77
CA SER A 196 -13.62 -5.91 -9.43
C SER A 196 -12.44 -5.28 -10.16
N CYS A 197 -11.20 -5.50 -9.70
CA CYS A 197 -9.97 -5.13 -10.39
C CYS A 197 -9.58 -6.10 -11.52
N GLY A 198 -10.30 -7.21 -11.73
CA GLY A 198 -9.92 -8.24 -12.70
C GLY A 198 -8.67 -9.02 -12.32
N ILE A 199 -8.19 -8.87 -11.08
CA ILE A 199 -7.01 -9.58 -10.57
C ILE A 199 -7.39 -11.05 -10.34
N ARG A 200 -6.79 -11.93 -11.14
CA ARG A 200 -6.96 -13.39 -11.04
C ARG A 200 -5.67 -14.01 -10.50
N VAL A 201 -5.83 -15.00 -9.64
CA VAL A 201 -4.73 -15.77 -9.03
C VAL A 201 -4.85 -17.22 -9.43
#